data_3f11a0ae2bc8d1de6f58203aba6b493b
#
_entry.id   3f11a0ae2bc8d1de6f58203aba6b493b
#
_cell.length_a   1.000
_cell.length_b   1.000
_cell.length_c   1.000
_cell.angle_alpha   90.00
_cell.angle_beta   90.00
_cell.angle_gamma   90.00
#
_symmetry.space_group_name_H-M   'P 1'
#
loop_
_entity.id
_entity.type
_entity.pdbx_description
1 polymer ?
#
loop_
_entity_poly.entity_id
_entity_poly.type
_entity_poly.pdbx_seq_one_letter_code
_entity_poly.pdbx_strand_id
1 'polypeptide(L)'
;MIGIRHFCSIVTAVAIACVVASPSISDDAAPASPFQIHVDMKTFMEHVLSPAAAVIWKVNGVVIDEKGEHDLSPKSDGDWEQVVSGAATLAEATNALMIPQRVPDREWATYVRRLADAADKAYRAAEAHDLKSVSEVSDQLDGICAACHRHYGVE
;
A
#
# COMPACT_ATOMS: atom_id res chain seq x y z
N MET A 1 -1.32 -63.15 -81.42
CA MET A 1 -2.49 -62.33 -80.90
C MET A 1 -2.35 -62.25 -79.44
N ILE A 2 -1.95 -61.09 -78.91
CA ILE A 2 -1.45 -60.90 -77.61
C ILE A 2 -2.54 -60.20 -76.79
N GLY A 3 -3.04 -60.90 -75.75
CA GLY A 3 -4.06 -60.34 -74.84
C GLY A 3 -3.39 -59.46 -73.76
N ILE A 4 -3.82 -58.25 -73.61
CA ILE A 4 -3.37 -57.29 -72.60
C ILE A 4 -4.30 -57.44 -71.39
N ARG A 5 -3.72 -57.80 -70.28
CA ARG A 5 -4.42 -57.87 -68.95
C ARG A 5 -4.23 -56.51 -68.27
N HIS A 6 -5.35 -55.83 -68.00
CA HIS A 6 -5.34 -54.61 -67.24
C HIS A 6 -5.28 -54.96 -65.73
N PHE A 7 -4.21 -54.49 -65.09
CA PHE A 7 -4.09 -54.51 -63.64
C PHE A 7 -4.72 -53.22 -63.09
N CYS A 8 -5.78 -53.38 -62.36
CA CYS A 8 -6.42 -52.30 -61.64
C CYS A 8 -5.73 -52.14 -60.28
N SER A 9 -4.89 -51.10 -60.11
CA SER A 9 -4.28 -50.77 -58.82
C SER A 9 -5.26 -49.92 -58.00
N ILE A 10 -5.72 -50.48 -56.91
CA ILE A 10 -6.48 -49.77 -55.90
C ILE A 10 -5.50 -48.97 -55.02
N VAL A 11 -5.50 -47.65 -55.12
CA VAL A 11 -4.78 -46.75 -54.22
C VAL A 11 -5.66 -46.47 -53.02
N THR A 12 -5.32 -47.02 -51.86
CA THR A 12 -6.00 -46.74 -50.61
C THR A 12 -5.41 -45.47 -50.04
N ALA A 13 -6.18 -44.37 -50.05
CA ALA A 13 -5.82 -43.11 -49.42
C ALA A 13 -6.05 -43.21 -47.90
N VAL A 14 -4.98 -43.24 -47.12
CA VAL A 14 -5.03 -43.13 -45.67
C VAL A 14 -5.12 -41.65 -45.31
N ALA A 15 -6.29 -41.19 -44.87
CA ALA A 15 -6.45 -39.85 -44.30
C ALA A 15 -5.90 -39.80 -42.85
N ILE A 16 -4.75 -39.14 -42.67
CA ILE A 16 -4.19 -38.86 -41.34
C ILE A 16 -4.95 -37.60 -40.83
N ALA A 17 -5.85 -37.81 -39.86
CA ALA A 17 -6.47 -36.72 -39.13
C ALA A 17 -5.46 -36.16 -38.08
N CYS A 18 -4.89 -34.99 -38.39
CA CYS A 18 -4.13 -34.22 -37.39
C CYS A 18 -5.08 -33.64 -36.36
N VAL A 19 -5.14 -34.25 -35.18
CA VAL A 19 -5.79 -33.67 -34.01
C VAL A 19 -4.86 -32.55 -33.49
N VAL A 20 -5.17 -31.31 -33.83
CA VAL A 20 -4.55 -30.12 -33.22
C VAL A 20 -5.10 -29.98 -31.80
N ALA A 21 -4.35 -30.48 -30.81
CA ALA A 21 -4.60 -30.17 -29.41
C ALA A 21 -4.31 -28.67 -29.20
N SER A 22 -5.36 -27.86 -29.05
CA SER A 22 -5.20 -26.48 -28.62
C SER A 22 -4.65 -26.48 -27.18
N PRO A 23 -3.55 -25.78 -26.89
CA PRO A 23 -3.12 -25.63 -25.49
C PRO A 23 -4.22 -24.87 -24.75
N SER A 24 -4.81 -25.52 -23.76
CA SER A 24 -5.65 -24.84 -22.76
C SER A 24 -4.72 -23.86 -22.04
N ILE A 25 -4.90 -22.56 -22.28
CA ILE A 25 -4.31 -21.51 -21.46
C ILE A 25 -4.97 -21.71 -20.09
N SER A 26 -4.24 -22.33 -19.16
CA SER A 26 -4.61 -22.33 -17.76
C SER A 26 -4.68 -20.87 -17.35
N ASP A 27 -5.85 -20.44 -16.86
CA ASP A 27 -6.02 -19.17 -16.20
C ASP A 27 -5.06 -19.21 -14.98
N ASP A 28 -3.86 -18.64 -15.16
CA ASP A 28 -2.90 -18.48 -14.08
C ASP A 28 -3.54 -17.46 -13.11
N ALA A 29 -4.34 -17.96 -12.20
CA ALA A 29 -4.83 -17.17 -11.08
C ALA A 29 -3.59 -16.55 -10.42
N ALA A 30 -3.53 -15.23 -10.41
CA ALA A 30 -2.44 -14.50 -9.75
C ALA A 30 -2.22 -15.12 -8.37
N PRO A 31 -0.95 -15.38 -7.96
CA PRO A 31 -0.69 -16.02 -6.69
C PRO A 31 -1.41 -15.24 -5.58
N ALA A 32 -2.12 -15.97 -4.72
CA ALA A 32 -2.82 -15.36 -3.60
C ALA A 32 -1.84 -14.48 -2.81
N SER A 33 -2.25 -13.25 -2.47
CA SER A 33 -1.42 -12.36 -1.68
C SER A 33 -0.96 -13.07 -0.40
N PRO A 34 0.35 -13.05 -0.09
CA PRO A 34 0.85 -13.64 1.16
C PRO A 34 0.41 -12.84 2.40
N PHE A 35 -0.20 -11.66 2.19
CA PHE A 35 -0.65 -10.79 3.28
C PHE A 35 -2.12 -11.03 3.59
N GLN A 36 -2.43 -10.98 4.89
CA GLN A 36 -3.80 -11.10 5.39
C GLN A 36 -4.30 -9.76 5.91
N ILE A 37 -5.53 -9.42 5.53
CA ILE A 37 -6.21 -8.23 6.06
C ILE A 37 -7.05 -8.69 7.26
N HIS A 38 -6.72 -8.19 8.45
CA HIS A 38 -7.41 -8.52 9.69
C HIS A 38 -8.50 -7.51 10.08
N VAL A 39 -8.37 -6.27 9.60
CA VAL A 39 -9.31 -5.18 9.86
C VAL A 39 -9.64 -4.44 8.56
N ASP A 40 -10.84 -3.89 8.47
CA ASP A 40 -11.25 -3.07 7.34
C ASP A 40 -10.46 -1.73 7.28
N MET A 41 -10.65 -0.98 6.18
CA MET A 41 -9.92 0.27 5.96
C MET A 41 -10.29 1.33 7.01
N LYS A 42 -11.56 1.44 7.39
CA LYS A 42 -12.01 2.40 8.40
C LYS A 42 -11.34 2.13 9.75
N THR A 43 -11.41 0.90 10.21
CA THR A 43 -10.76 0.45 11.46
C THR A 43 -9.25 0.69 11.40
N PHE A 44 -8.60 0.43 10.25
CA PHE A 44 -7.18 0.67 10.08
C PHE A 44 -6.83 2.16 10.16
N MET A 45 -7.61 3.04 9.54
CA MET A 45 -7.44 4.49 9.65
C MET A 45 -7.63 4.98 11.08
N GLU A 46 -8.71 4.57 11.75
CA GLU A 46 -9.07 5.05 13.09
C GLU A 46 -8.14 4.55 14.21
N HIS A 47 -7.64 3.33 14.08
CA HIS A 47 -6.94 2.65 15.18
C HIS A 47 -5.44 2.40 14.94
N VAL A 48 -4.94 2.64 13.72
CA VAL A 48 -3.51 2.50 13.39
C VAL A 48 -2.94 3.83 12.90
N LEU A 49 -3.47 4.37 11.80
CA LEU A 49 -2.89 5.56 11.17
C LEU A 49 -3.15 6.83 11.98
N SER A 50 -4.41 7.09 12.38
CA SER A 50 -4.76 8.29 13.13
C SER A 50 -4.06 8.39 14.49
N PRO A 51 -3.98 7.34 15.32
CA PRO A 51 -3.22 7.41 16.56
C PRO A 51 -1.73 7.65 16.35
N ALA A 52 -1.13 7.06 15.32
CA ALA A 52 0.28 7.27 14.98
C ALA A 52 0.54 8.70 14.51
N ALA A 53 -0.31 9.25 13.64
CA ALA A 53 -0.23 10.64 13.19
C ALA A 53 -0.47 11.64 14.35
N ALA A 54 -1.39 11.33 15.26
CA ALA A 54 -1.72 12.20 16.40
C ALA A 54 -0.51 12.50 17.29
N VAL A 55 0.40 11.55 17.44
CA VAL A 55 1.64 11.77 18.19
C VAL A 55 2.52 12.82 17.51
N ILE A 56 2.60 12.81 16.18
CA ILE A 56 3.38 13.79 15.41
C ILE A 56 2.69 15.15 15.46
N TRP A 57 1.36 15.23 15.26
CA TRP A 57 0.61 16.48 15.34
C TRP A 57 0.72 17.15 16.71
N LYS A 58 0.76 16.34 17.78
CA LYS A 58 0.89 16.83 19.14
C LYS A 58 2.15 17.67 19.36
N VAL A 59 3.21 17.46 18.58
CA VAL A 59 4.48 18.21 18.69
C VAL A 59 4.28 19.71 18.54
N ASN A 60 3.33 20.16 17.70
CA ASN A 60 2.97 21.56 17.51
C ASN A 60 1.75 21.97 18.38
N GLY A 61 1.29 21.09 19.23
CA GLY A 61 0.12 21.32 20.06
C GLY A 61 0.38 22.23 21.23
N VAL A 62 -0.66 22.93 21.64
CA VAL A 62 -0.69 23.72 22.87
C VAL A 62 -1.94 23.35 23.66
N VAL A 63 -1.80 23.19 24.96
CA VAL A 63 -2.92 23.01 25.89
C VAL A 63 -2.99 24.21 26.82
N ILE A 64 -4.17 24.76 26.99
CA ILE A 64 -4.47 25.82 27.95
C ILE A 64 -5.35 25.23 29.04
N ASP A 65 -4.86 25.25 30.25
CA ASP A 65 -5.58 24.79 31.44
C ASP A 65 -5.53 25.83 32.59
N GLU A 66 -5.98 25.46 33.77
CA GLU A 66 -5.96 26.35 34.97
C GLU A 66 -4.56 26.79 35.40
N LYS A 67 -3.51 26.08 34.94
CA LYS A 67 -2.10 26.37 35.22
C LYS A 67 -1.44 27.26 34.17
N GLY A 68 -2.16 27.54 33.08
CA GLY A 68 -1.69 28.37 31.97
C GLY A 68 -1.54 27.63 30.67
N GLU A 69 -0.71 28.17 29.78
CA GLU A 69 -0.42 27.62 28.47
C GLU A 69 0.78 26.67 28.54
N HIS A 70 0.62 25.47 28.00
CA HIS A 70 1.63 24.42 27.94
C HIS A 70 1.79 23.96 26.49
N ASP A 71 2.99 24.11 25.94
CA ASP A 71 3.29 23.48 24.67
C ASP A 71 3.52 21.95 24.87
N LEU A 72 3.10 21.17 23.88
CA LEU A 72 3.15 19.70 23.92
C LEU A 72 4.36 19.13 23.20
N SER A 73 5.33 19.97 22.84
CA SER A 73 6.58 19.50 22.24
C SER A 73 7.32 18.54 23.18
N PRO A 74 8.06 17.55 22.64
CA PRO A 74 8.82 16.61 23.45
C PRO A 74 9.91 17.31 24.26
N LYS A 75 10.00 17.02 25.56
CA LYS A 75 10.94 17.67 26.50
C LYS A 75 11.85 16.68 27.21
N SER A 76 11.53 15.41 27.17
CA SER A 76 12.29 14.32 27.77
C SER A 76 12.57 13.23 26.74
N ASP A 77 13.53 12.36 27.01
CA ASP A 77 13.81 11.18 26.20
C ASP A 77 12.57 10.31 26.04
N GLY A 78 11.76 10.17 27.11
CA GLY A 78 10.51 9.44 27.04
C GLY A 78 9.45 10.07 26.14
N ASP A 79 9.42 11.40 26.01
CA ASP A 79 8.53 12.08 25.04
C ASP A 79 9.03 11.84 23.61
N TRP A 80 10.34 11.91 23.39
CA TRP A 80 10.94 11.62 22.10
C TRP A 80 10.68 10.18 21.65
N GLU A 81 10.81 9.22 22.55
CA GLU A 81 10.46 7.81 22.27
C GLU A 81 9.00 7.62 21.83
N GLN A 82 8.08 8.43 22.34
CA GLN A 82 6.70 8.41 21.87
C GLN A 82 6.60 8.93 20.43
N VAL A 83 7.34 10.01 20.11
CA VAL A 83 7.36 10.55 18.74
C VAL A 83 7.99 9.57 17.76
N VAL A 84 9.12 8.95 18.15
CA VAL A 84 9.77 7.87 17.39
C VAL A 84 8.79 6.73 17.13
N SER A 85 8.11 6.25 18.17
CA SER A 85 7.14 5.14 18.05
C SER A 85 5.97 5.49 17.14
N GLY A 86 5.42 6.70 17.26
CA GLY A 86 4.34 7.18 16.39
C GLY A 86 4.79 7.29 14.93
N ALA A 87 5.94 7.91 14.69
CA ALA A 87 6.47 8.10 13.35
C ALA A 87 6.86 6.76 12.67
N ALA A 88 7.52 5.86 13.41
CA ALA A 88 7.83 4.51 12.93
C ALA A 88 6.55 3.72 12.61
N THR A 89 5.55 3.76 13.48
CA THR A 89 4.26 3.11 13.24
C THR A 89 3.59 3.67 11.97
N LEU A 90 3.58 5.00 11.80
CA LEU A 90 3.00 5.63 10.63
C LEU A 90 3.74 5.23 9.34
N ALA A 91 5.07 5.22 9.36
CA ALA A 91 5.90 4.83 8.22
C ALA A 91 5.63 3.38 7.81
N GLU A 92 5.68 2.44 8.75
CA GLU A 92 5.44 1.02 8.48
C GLU A 92 3.99 0.72 8.09
N ALA A 93 3.02 1.43 8.67
CA ALA A 93 1.61 1.27 8.33
C ALA A 93 1.31 1.64 6.86
N THR A 94 2.11 2.48 6.21
CA THR A 94 1.96 2.77 4.78
C THR A 94 2.14 1.52 3.91
N ASN A 95 2.96 0.56 4.32
CA ASN A 95 3.10 -0.73 3.63
C ASN A 95 1.79 -1.52 3.66
N ALA A 96 1.04 -1.46 4.76
CA ALA A 96 -0.25 -2.12 4.85
C ALA A 96 -1.33 -1.47 3.96
N LEU A 97 -1.20 -0.18 3.63
CA LEU A 97 -2.05 0.47 2.63
C LEU A 97 -1.78 -0.02 1.20
N MET A 98 -0.59 -0.57 0.94
CA MET A 98 -0.18 -1.10 -0.37
C MET A 98 -0.50 -2.59 -0.55
N ILE A 99 -1.13 -3.25 0.42
CA ILE A 99 -1.65 -4.61 0.25
C ILE A 99 -2.63 -4.59 -0.94
N PRO A 100 -2.48 -5.48 -1.94
CA PRO A 100 -3.25 -5.42 -3.19
C PRO A 100 -4.77 -5.28 -3.01
N GLN A 101 -5.34 -5.92 -1.99
CA GLN A 101 -6.78 -5.86 -1.69
C GLN A 101 -7.24 -4.50 -1.13
N ARG A 102 -6.30 -3.60 -0.77
CA ARG A 102 -6.57 -2.24 -0.28
C ARG A 102 -6.36 -1.16 -1.34
N VAL A 103 -5.75 -1.51 -2.47
CA VAL A 103 -5.41 -0.58 -3.55
C VAL A 103 -6.58 -0.43 -4.51
N PRO A 104 -7.32 0.69 -4.52
CA PRO A 104 -8.48 0.87 -5.39
C PRO A 104 -8.09 1.17 -6.83
N ASP A 105 -6.98 1.90 -7.05
CA ASP A 105 -6.52 2.36 -8.36
C ASP A 105 -5.02 2.71 -8.38
N ARG A 106 -4.53 3.23 -9.51
CA ARG A 106 -3.11 3.59 -9.68
C ARG A 106 -2.70 4.85 -8.91
N GLU A 107 -3.63 5.74 -8.61
CA GLU A 107 -3.32 7.01 -7.95
C GLU A 107 -3.09 6.79 -6.45
N TRP A 108 -3.69 5.75 -5.88
CA TRP A 108 -3.50 5.34 -4.50
C TRP A 108 -2.03 5.32 -4.07
N ALA A 109 -1.18 4.69 -4.88
CA ALA A 109 0.25 4.59 -4.59
C ALA A 109 0.94 5.96 -4.52
N THR A 110 0.41 7.00 -5.18
CA THR A 110 0.97 8.35 -5.12
C THR A 110 0.68 8.99 -3.77
N TYR A 111 -0.54 8.85 -3.26
CA TYR A 111 -0.90 9.35 -1.92
C TYR A 111 -0.16 8.60 -0.83
N VAL A 112 -0.09 7.27 -0.93
CA VAL A 112 0.62 6.45 0.06
C VAL A 112 2.10 6.77 0.11
N ARG A 113 2.78 6.98 -1.04
CA ARG A 113 4.20 7.39 -1.06
C ARG A 113 4.41 8.73 -0.37
N ARG A 114 3.55 9.73 -0.61
CA ARG A 114 3.66 11.03 0.08
C ARG A 114 3.57 10.88 1.60
N LEU A 115 2.67 10.04 2.06
CA LEU A 115 2.54 9.75 3.49
C LEU A 115 3.77 9.01 4.02
N ALA A 116 4.27 8.02 3.28
CA ALA A 116 5.47 7.26 3.64
C ALA A 116 6.71 8.18 3.76
N ASP A 117 6.92 9.06 2.78
CA ASP A 117 8.04 10.00 2.76
C ASP A 117 7.97 10.98 3.96
N ALA A 118 6.77 11.47 4.29
CA ALA A 118 6.57 12.35 5.44
C ALA A 118 6.82 11.60 6.76
N ALA A 119 6.30 10.38 6.89
CA ALA A 119 6.48 9.57 8.08
C ALA A 119 7.95 9.16 8.30
N ASP A 120 8.68 8.77 7.23
CA ASP A 120 10.12 8.49 7.31
C ASP A 120 10.92 9.73 7.73
N LYS A 121 10.59 10.91 7.18
CA LYS A 121 11.20 12.18 7.61
C LYS A 121 10.94 12.45 9.09
N ALA A 122 9.70 12.26 9.56
CA ALA A 122 9.36 12.43 10.97
C ALA A 122 10.12 11.45 11.86
N TYR A 123 10.22 10.19 11.45
CA TYR A 123 10.94 9.15 12.18
C TYR A 123 12.43 9.53 12.36
N ARG A 124 13.12 9.86 11.28
CA ARG A 124 14.55 10.26 11.35
C ARG A 124 14.78 11.52 12.18
N ALA A 125 13.88 12.50 12.06
CA ALA A 125 13.94 13.70 12.85
C ALA A 125 13.71 13.44 14.33
N ALA A 126 12.76 12.55 14.67
CA ALA A 126 12.49 12.15 16.05
C ALA A 126 13.68 11.40 16.69
N GLU A 127 14.29 10.46 15.96
CA GLU A 127 15.52 9.77 16.38
C GLU A 127 16.68 10.75 16.65
N ALA A 128 16.75 11.84 15.89
CA ALA A 128 17.75 12.88 16.04
C ALA A 128 17.38 13.95 17.09
N HIS A 129 16.20 13.86 17.72
CA HIS A 129 15.62 14.91 18.57
C HIS A 129 15.53 16.27 17.87
N ASP A 130 15.37 16.29 16.54
CA ASP A 130 15.23 17.49 15.75
C ASP A 130 13.79 17.99 15.74
N LEU A 131 13.46 18.78 16.77
CA LEU A 131 12.13 19.36 16.93
C LEU A 131 11.67 20.15 15.71
N LYS A 132 12.57 20.91 15.07
CA LYS A 132 12.23 21.73 13.92
C LYS A 132 11.73 20.86 12.75
N SER A 133 12.46 19.82 12.43
CA SER A 133 12.10 18.93 11.32
C SER A 133 10.82 18.14 11.61
N VAL A 134 10.59 17.68 12.86
CA VAL A 134 9.34 17.04 13.24
C VAL A 134 8.16 18.01 13.15
N SER A 135 8.33 19.25 13.62
CA SER A 135 7.35 20.33 13.54
C SER A 135 6.94 20.62 12.09
N GLU A 136 7.92 20.74 11.18
CA GLU A 136 7.65 20.91 9.75
C GLU A 136 6.83 19.77 9.13
N VAL A 137 7.08 18.52 9.55
CA VAL A 137 6.29 17.37 9.11
C VAL A 137 4.89 17.43 9.71
N SER A 138 4.75 17.78 10.98
CA SER A 138 3.45 17.95 11.65
C SER A 138 2.55 18.92 10.87
N ASP A 139 3.08 20.07 10.45
CA ASP A 139 2.35 21.06 9.65
C ASP A 139 1.91 20.55 8.28
N GLN A 140 2.70 19.66 7.66
CA GLN A 140 2.43 19.12 6.32
C GLN A 140 1.47 17.94 6.35
N LEU A 141 1.47 17.16 7.43
CA LEU A 141 0.81 15.86 7.52
C LEU A 141 -0.71 15.97 7.33
N ASP A 142 -1.33 17.01 7.88
CA ASP A 142 -2.76 17.27 7.71
C ASP A 142 -3.13 17.43 6.23
N GLY A 143 -2.35 18.22 5.49
CA GLY A 143 -2.56 18.42 4.06
C GLY A 143 -2.39 17.14 3.23
N ILE A 144 -1.47 16.26 3.63
CA ILE A 144 -1.24 14.96 2.98
C ILE A 144 -2.46 14.05 3.18
N CYS A 145 -2.93 13.92 4.42
CA CYS A 145 -4.11 13.13 4.76
C CYS A 145 -5.36 13.66 4.07
N ALA A 146 -5.60 14.97 4.17
CA ALA A 146 -6.76 15.63 3.57
C ALA A 146 -6.78 15.52 2.03
N ALA A 147 -5.63 15.54 1.36
CA ALA A 147 -5.57 15.39 -0.09
C ALA A 147 -6.04 14.00 -0.55
N CYS A 148 -5.61 12.94 0.14
CA CYS A 148 -6.06 11.58 -0.14
C CYS A 148 -7.56 11.42 0.17
N HIS A 149 -8.01 11.84 1.35
CA HIS A 149 -9.40 11.72 1.77
C HIS A 149 -10.35 12.47 0.83
N ARG A 150 -10.03 13.68 0.39
CA ARG A 150 -10.83 14.39 -0.62
C ARG A 150 -10.90 13.68 -1.95
N HIS A 151 -9.80 13.07 -2.40
CA HIS A 151 -9.78 12.34 -3.66
C HIS A 151 -10.70 11.12 -3.63
N TYR A 152 -10.73 10.40 -2.52
CA TYR A 152 -11.55 9.19 -2.37
C TYR A 152 -12.93 9.45 -1.75
N GLY A 153 -13.32 10.71 -1.54
CA GLY A 153 -14.64 11.07 -1.02
C GLY A 153 -14.91 10.59 0.41
N VAL A 154 -13.86 10.55 1.23
CA VAL A 154 -13.94 10.17 2.65
C VAL A 154 -13.89 11.47 3.47
N GLU A 155 -15.00 11.79 4.15
CA GLU A 155 -15.14 12.93 5.09
C GLU A 155 -15.13 12.45 6.54
#